data_309ef9bea8dc5dc5e3e94f0c5ed62abf
#
_entry.id   309ef9bea8dc5dc5e3e94f0c5ed62abf
#
_cell.length_a   1.000
_cell.length_b   1.000
_cell.length_c   1.000
_cell.angle_alpha   90.00
_cell.angle_beta   90.00
_cell.angle_gamma   90.00
#
_symmetry.space_group_name_H-M   'P 1'
#
loop_
_entity.id
_entity.type
_entity.pdbx_description
1 polymer ?
#
loop_
_entity_poly.entity_id
_entity_poly.type
_entity_poly.pdbx_seq_one_letter_code
_entity_poly.pdbx_strand_id
1 'polypeptide(L)'
;AEKEENLDLILRRNKFSELPFKYSQHEKKQILDYCQSDTEVLRQVFIKQVEDIEQKMLLKSNQDFSDETWRILNRGYAQGCVSLAERNGIPIDYKLVKKFNDNWIHVKDSLIKKVNKDLNVFTDDLKFSHDKFDKLIIKNQLQDKWPRMKSGHFTTNKAVIKDNLDVEDIKKFNTIRTFQNMTKLTSYVPGTDGRVRTSFNMFGTVTSRATPSSAKYPFSASKWARNFIKPSYGNNLVYIDYSSQEPGVMGYLSGDKNLIEAYQSGDIYIHTGKLFKKLPEHATQDTHPKERKIFKVLYLANSYGQGPIAVSKALKCSVGHAKFLQNKYREVYSTYFKWVDGIIEHGMHKGYLSTVYGWQRHIKSLFTFKNGKKTTIHRSLMNWPIQAHGAEILRKA
;
A
#
# COMPACT_ATOMS: atom_id res chain seq x y z
N ALA A 1 -20.60 -8.45 -33.91
CA ALA A 1 -19.45 -9.21 -34.42
C ALA A 1 -18.22 -9.05 -33.51
N GLU A 2 -17.61 -7.86 -33.34
CA GLU A 2 -16.44 -7.65 -32.47
C GLU A 2 -16.63 -8.07 -30.99
N LYS A 3 -17.84 -7.90 -30.42
CA LYS A 3 -18.14 -8.35 -29.04
C LYS A 3 -18.27 -9.85 -28.90
N GLU A 4 -18.75 -10.54 -29.92
CA GLU A 4 -18.91 -12.00 -29.91
C GLU A 4 -17.57 -12.70 -30.10
N GLU A 5 -16.69 -12.21 -31.00
CA GLU A 5 -15.31 -12.70 -31.14
C GLU A 5 -14.50 -12.55 -29.84
N ASN A 6 -14.66 -11.43 -29.13
CA ASN A 6 -13.98 -11.24 -27.83
C ASN A 6 -14.47 -12.20 -26.75
N LEU A 7 -15.76 -12.56 -26.74
CA LEU A 7 -16.30 -13.50 -25.77
C LEU A 7 -15.81 -14.92 -26.02
N ASP A 8 -15.74 -15.35 -27.28
CA ASP A 8 -15.21 -16.67 -27.67
C ASP A 8 -13.71 -16.81 -27.34
N LEU A 9 -12.93 -15.76 -27.57
CA LEU A 9 -11.52 -15.70 -27.17
C LEU A 9 -11.33 -15.79 -25.63
N ILE A 10 -12.17 -15.10 -24.86
CA ILE A 10 -12.14 -15.14 -23.40
C ILE A 10 -12.53 -16.53 -22.89
N LEU A 11 -13.56 -17.14 -23.48
CA LEU A 11 -14.00 -18.48 -23.12
C LEU A 11 -12.95 -19.55 -23.44
N ARG A 12 -12.30 -19.45 -24.61
CA ARG A 12 -11.17 -20.32 -24.98
C ARG A 12 -10.00 -20.18 -24.02
N ARG A 13 -9.62 -18.95 -23.67
CA ARG A 13 -8.54 -18.68 -22.71
C ARG A 13 -8.85 -19.27 -21.34
N ASN A 14 -10.08 -19.15 -20.84
CA ASN A 14 -10.50 -19.72 -19.57
C ASN A 14 -10.50 -21.24 -19.59
N LYS A 15 -10.93 -21.84 -20.70
CA LYS A 15 -10.91 -23.30 -20.90
C LYS A 15 -9.50 -23.89 -20.76
N PHE A 16 -8.47 -23.18 -21.23
CA PHE A 16 -7.09 -23.65 -21.21
C PHE A 16 -6.31 -23.26 -19.95
N SER A 17 -6.93 -22.57 -18.99
CA SER A 17 -6.29 -22.15 -17.74
C SER A 17 -6.44 -23.14 -16.58
N GLU A 18 -7.25 -24.19 -16.71
CA GLU A 18 -7.49 -25.19 -15.65
C GLU A 18 -6.46 -26.35 -15.74
N LEU A 19 -5.77 -26.63 -14.63
CA LEU A 19 -4.79 -27.72 -14.51
C LEU A 19 -5.37 -28.89 -13.65
N PRO A 20 -4.97 -30.16 -13.94
CA PRO A 20 -4.06 -30.65 -14.99
C PRO A 20 -4.80 -30.91 -16.31
N PHE A 21 -4.31 -30.36 -17.37
CA PHE A 21 -4.92 -30.52 -18.68
C PHE A 21 -4.09 -31.47 -19.58
N LYS A 22 -4.73 -32.51 -20.11
CA LYS A 22 -4.19 -33.27 -21.22
C LYS A 22 -4.86 -32.80 -22.49
N TYR A 23 -4.17 -31.99 -23.25
CA TYR A 23 -4.67 -31.43 -24.52
C TYR A 23 -4.60 -32.46 -25.64
N SER A 24 -5.68 -32.57 -26.42
CA SER A 24 -5.64 -33.23 -27.72
C SER A 24 -4.74 -32.50 -28.70
N GLN A 25 -4.36 -33.19 -29.81
CA GLN A 25 -3.53 -32.53 -30.85
C GLN A 25 -4.24 -31.32 -31.48
N HIS A 26 -5.56 -31.39 -31.61
CA HIS A 26 -6.37 -30.29 -32.11
C HIS A 26 -6.35 -29.09 -31.16
N GLU A 27 -6.52 -29.28 -29.85
CA GLU A 27 -6.46 -28.24 -28.85
C GLU A 27 -5.06 -27.63 -28.77
N LYS A 28 -4.00 -28.45 -28.84
CA LYS A 28 -2.61 -27.94 -28.91
C LYS A 28 -2.40 -27.01 -30.10
N LYS A 29 -2.93 -27.38 -31.28
CA LYS A 29 -2.86 -26.53 -32.45
C LYS A 29 -3.60 -25.21 -32.22
N GLN A 30 -4.81 -25.24 -31.66
CA GLN A 30 -5.55 -24.00 -31.37
C GLN A 30 -4.80 -23.09 -30.38
N ILE A 31 -4.13 -23.66 -29.37
CA ILE A 31 -3.30 -22.88 -28.42
C ILE A 31 -2.12 -22.25 -29.14
N LEU A 32 -1.44 -23.00 -30.02
CA LEU A 32 -0.29 -22.50 -30.77
C LEU A 32 -0.70 -21.40 -31.76
N ASP A 33 -1.80 -21.57 -32.48
CA ASP A 33 -2.34 -20.59 -33.41
C ASP A 33 -2.72 -19.29 -32.66
N TYR A 34 -3.31 -19.42 -31.47
CA TYR A 34 -3.61 -18.27 -30.60
C TYR A 34 -2.33 -17.56 -30.12
N CYS A 35 -1.35 -18.31 -29.62
CA CYS A 35 -0.06 -17.74 -29.21
C CYS A 35 0.68 -17.04 -30.35
N GLN A 36 0.60 -17.61 -31.57
CA GLN A 36 1.18 -16.98 -32.76
C GLN A 36 0.49 -15.65 -33.09
N SER A 37 -0.85 -15.62 -33.02
CA SER A 37 -1.61 -14.39 -33.22
C SER A 37 -1.26 -13.31 -32.18
N ASP A 38 -1.17 -13.68 -30.91
CA ASP A 38 -0.75 -12.75 -29.85
C ASP A 38 0.65 -12.20 -30.09
N THR A 39 1.59 -13.03 -30.54
CA THR A 39 2.96 -12.62 -30.83
C THR A 39 3.01 -11.63 -32.01
N GLU A 40 2.22 -11.86 -33.07
CA GLU A 40 2.15 -10.95 -34.21
C GLU A 40 1.54 -9.59 -33.83
N VAL A 41 0.47 -9.59 -33.04
CA VAL A 41 -0.13 -8.36 -32.51
C VAL A 41 0.87 -7.60 -31.64
N LEU A 42 1.62 -8.29 -30.76
CA LEU A 42 2.65 -7.67 -29.93
C LEU A 42 3.75 -7.03 -30.80
N ARG A 43 4.15 -7.68 -31.89
CA ARG A 43 5.13 -7.12 -32.83
C ARG A 43 4.63 -5.82 -33.45
N GLN A 44 3.39 -5.78 -33.92
CA GLN A 44 2.79 -4.59 -34.50
C GLN A 44 2.63 -3.45 -33.46
N VAL A 45 2.20 -3.77 -32.25
CA VAL A 45 2.11 -2.80 -31.14
C VAL A 45 3.49 -2.24 -30.81
N PHE A 46 4.53 -3.09 -30.77
CA PHE A 46 5.90 -2.65 -30.49
C PHE A 46 6.41 -1.66 -31.57
N ILE A 47 6.23 -2.00 -32.86
CA ILE A 47 6.62 -1.11 -33.97
C ILE A 47 5.90 0.25 -33.82
N LYS A 48 4.59 0.21 -33.60
CA LYS A 48 3.79 1.43 -33.42
C LYS A 48 4.23 2.26 -32.21
N GLN A 49 4.60 1.62 -31.13
CA GLN A 49 5.10 2.32 -29.93
C GLN A 49 6.47 2.96 -30.18
N VAL A 50 7.36 2.32 -30.95
CA VAL A 50 8.65 2.90 -31.33
C VAL A 50 8.42 4.14 -32.20
N GLU A 51 7.58 4.05 -33.24
CA GLU A 51 7.21 5.20 -34.07
C GLU A 51 6.60 6.35 -33.25
N ASP A 52 5.69 6.05 -32.30
CA ASP A 52 5.09 7.04 -31.43
C ASP A 52 6.10 7.70 -30.49
N ILE A 53 7.10 6.97 -30.01
CA ILE A 53 8.19 7.51 -29.19
C ILE A 53 9.06 8.45 -30.05
N GLU A 54 9.48 8.03 -31.23
CA GLU A 54 10.27 8.84 -32.16
C GLU A 54 9.56 10.14 -32.52
N GLN A 55 8.26 10.08 -32.82
CA GLN A 55 7.46 11.25 -33.19
C GLN A 55 7.14 12.18 -32.02
N LYS A 56 6.73 11.63 -30.87
CA LYS A 56 6.22 12.44 -29.73
C LYS A 56 7.33 13.00 -28.87
N MET A 57 8.46 12.34 -28.78
CA MET A 57 9.56 12.80 -27.94
C MET A 57 10.39 13.91 -28.59
N LEU A 58 10.14 14.23 -29.89
CA LEU A 58 10.92 15.23 -30.60
C LEU A 58 12.42 15.07 -30.24
N LEU A 59 12.92 13.85 -30.43
CA LEU A 59 14.26 13.50 -29.98
C LEU A 59 15.25 14.44 -30.63
N LYS A 60 15.74 15.39 -29.86
CA LYS A 60 16.60 16.46 -30.35
C LYS A 60 18.02 16.00 -30.58
N SER A 61 18.34 14.80 -30.08
CA SER A 61 19.69 14.25 -30.19
C SER A 61 19.69 12.71 -30.16
N ASN A 62 20.71 12.07 -30.67
CA ASN A 62 20.96 10.63 -30.54
C ASN A 62 21.14 10.23 -29.05
N GLN A 63 21.61 11.15 -28.20
CA GLN A 63 21.76 10.92 -26.77
C GLN A 63 20.38 10.76 -26.07
N ASP A 64 19.40 11.60 -26.42
CA ASP A 64 18.04 11.50 -25.86
C ASP A 64 17.42 10.15 -26.21
N PHE A 65 17.63 9.65 -27.44
CA PHE A 65 17.15 8.33 -27.85
C PHE A 65 17.84 7.21 -27.06
N SER A 66 19.15 7.30 -26.88
CA SER A 66 19.92 6.32 -26.11
C SER A 66 19.46 6.26 -24.65
N ASP A 67 19.28 7.41 -24.00
CA ASP A 67 18.84 7.49 -22.62
C ASP A 67 17.42 6.91 -22.42
N GLU A 68 16.50 7.19 -23.35
CA GLU A 68 15.14 6.67 -23.24
C GLU A 68 15.07 5.18 -23.53
N THR A 69 15.82 4.70 -24.51
CA THR A 69 15.95 3.27 -24.79
C THR A 69 16.50 2.53 -23.57
N TRP A 70 17.53 3.07 -22.93
CA TRP A 70 18.08 2.49 -21.71
C TRP A 70 17.04 2.44 -20.56
N ARG A 71 16.23 3.48 -20.39
CA ARG A 71 15.14 3.51 -19.40
C ARG A 71 14.10 2.44 -19.66
N ILE A 72 13.70 2.24 -20.92
CA ILE A 72 12.75 1.21 -21.34
C ILE A 72 13.31 -0.19 -21.06
N LEU A 73 14.55 -0.46 -21.48
CA LEU A 73 15.22 -1.74 -21.28
C LEU A 73 15.35 -2.09 -19.79
N ASN A 74 15.71 -1.12 -18.96
CA ASN A 74 15.82 -1.30 -17.52
C ASN A 74 14.48 -1.67 -16.85
N ARG A 75 13.38 -1.06 -17.31
CA ARG A 75 12.03 -1.42 -16.83
C ARG A 75 11.61 -2.81 -17.33
N GLY A 76 11.96 -3.16 -18.55
CA GLY A 76 11.77 -4.50 -19.11
C GLY A 76 12.53 -5.57 -18.34
N TYR A 77 13.79 -5.31 -17.98
CA TYR A 77 14.59 -6.20 -17.15
C TYR A 77 13.97 -6.42 -15.77
N ALA A 78 13.56 -5.34 -15.10
CA ALA A 78 12.88 -5.43 -13.82
C ALA A 78 11.55 -6.22 -13.90
N GLN A 79 10.80 -6.09 -15.02
CA GLN A 79 9.62 -6.93 -15.28
C GLN A 79 10.00 -8.41 -15.39
N GLY A 80 11.11 -8.73 -16.02
CA GLY A 80 11.65 -10.10 -16.07
C GLY A 80 11.94 -10.66 -14.67
N CYS A 81 12.58 -9.86 -13.79
CA CYS A 81 12.82 -10.25 -12.40
C CYS A 81 11.52 -10.51 -11.63
N VAL A 82 10.51 -9.65 -11.81
CA VAL A 82 9.19 -9.84 -11.19
C VAL A 82 8.52 -11.11 -11.72
N SER A 83 8.61 -11.40 -13.02
CA SER A 83 8.07 -12.63 -13.61
C SER A 83 8.74 -13.89 -13.07
N LEU A 84 10.03 -13.84 -12.77
CA LEU A 84 10.73 -14.93 -12.06
C LEU A 84 10.20 -15.10 -10.63
N ALA A 85 9.96 -14.01 -9.90
CA ALA A 85 9.37 -14.05 -8.57
C ALA A 85 7.94 -14.63 -8.59
N GLU A 86 7.13 -14.24 -9.58
CA GLU A 86 5.79 -14.81 -9.81
C GLU A 86 5.84 -16.31 -10.08
N ARG A 87 6.76 -16.74 -10.96
CA ARG A 87 6.98 -18.15 -11.29
C ARG A 87 7.44 -18.94 -10.06
N ASN A 88 8.38 -18.41 -9.28
CA ASN A 88 8.88 -19.06 -8.08
C ASN A 88 7.80 -19.18 -7.01
N GLY A 89 6.96 -18.16 -6.86
CA GLY A 89 5.92 -18.15 -5.86
C GLY A 89 6.45 -18.14 -4.41
N ILE A 90 5.53 -18.13 -3.46
CA ILE A 90 5.81 -18.02 -2.02
C ILE A 90 5.55 -19.38 -1.37
N PRO A 91 6.54 -20.01 -0.70
CA PRO A 91 6.35 -21.28 -0.03
C PRO A 91 5.48 -21.11 1.21
N ILE A 92 4.49 -21.99 1.38
CA ILE A 92 3.58 -21.98 2.52
C ILE A 92 3.46 -23.35 3.19
N ASP A 93 3.16 -23.34 4.49
CA ASP A 93 2.75 -24.53 5.22
C ASP A 93 1.29 -24.84 4.92
N TYR A 94 1.04 -25.56 3.81
CA TYR A 94 -0.32 -25.89 3.39
C TYR A 94 -1.05 -26.79 4.38
N LYS A 95 -0.36 -27.65 5.11
CA LYS A 95 -0.97 -28.48 6.15
C LYS A 95 -1.55 -27.60 7.24
N LEU A 96 -0.81 -26.58 7.66
CA LEU A 96 -1.26 -25.62 8.66
C LEU A 96 -2.40 -24.73 8.12
N VAL A 97 -2.31 -24.26 6.86
CA VAL A 97 -3.40 -23.49 6.20
C VAL A 97 -4.68 -24.34 6.13
N LYS A 98 -4.57 -25.60 5.72
CA LYS A 98 -5.74 -26.49 5.67
C LYS A 98 -6.33 -26.70 7.06
N LYS A 99 -5.53 -27.03 8.06
CA LYS A 99 -5.97 -27.19 9.45
C LYS A 99 -6.66 -25.91 9.96
N PHE A 100 -6.13 -24.74 9.64
CA PHE A 100 -6.74 -23.46 9.97
C PHE A 100 -8.09 -23.29 9.30
N ASN A 101 -8.17 -23.50 7.99
CA ASN A 101 -9.41 -23.35 7.22
C ASN A 101 -10.51 -24.33 7.66
N ASP A 102 -10.15 -25.58 7.94
CA ASP A 102 -11.07 -26.62 8.40
C ASP A 102 -11.65 -26.28 9.78
N ASN A 103 -10.86 -25.65 10.64
CA ASN A 103 -11.27 -25.27 12.00
C ASN A 103 -11.67 -23.80 12.14
N TRP A 104 -11.71 -23.03 11.04
CA TRP A 104 -11.90 -21.58 11.10
C TRP A 104 -13.17 -21.15 11.86
N ILE A 105 -14.29 -21.80 11.61
CA ILE A 105 -15.57 -21.49 12.27
C ILE A 105 -15.43 -21.67 13.78
N HIS A 106 -14.89 -22.80 14.24
CA HIS A 106 -14.68 -23.08 15.67
C HIS A 106 -13.73 -22.09 16.32
N VAL A 107 -12.62 -21.70 15.64
CA VAL A 107 -11.67 -20.69 16.13
C VAL A 107 -12.36 -19.33 16.26
N LYS A 108 -13.11 -18.92 15.24
CA LYS A 108 -13.84 -17.66 15.21
C LYS A 108 -14.88 -17.60 16.35
N ASP A 109 -15.69 -18.62 16.49
CA ASP A 109 -16.73 -18.72 17.49
C ASP A 109 -16.14 -18.71 18.92
N SER A 110 -15.07 -19.46 19.13
CA SER A 110 -14.36 -19.49 20.42
C SER A 110 -13.79 -18.12 20.79
N LEU A 111 -13.21 -17.40 19.85
CA LEU A 111 -12.69 -16.05 20.06
C LEU A 111 -13.80 -15.05 20.37
N ILE A 112 -14.92 -15.10 19.62
CA ILE A 112 -16.09 -14.24 19.86
C ILE A 112 -16.65 -14.53 21.24
N LYS A 113 -16.91 -15.79 21.59
CA LYS A 113 -17.41 -16.19 22.91
C LYS A 113 -16.51 -15.69 24.04
N LYS A 114 -15.18 -15.86 23.90
CA LYS A 114 -14.22 -15.41 24.91
C LYS A 114 -14.32 -13.91 25.20
N VAL A 115 -14.34 -13.08 24.15
CA VAL A 115 -14.37 -11.63 24.32
C VAL A 115 -15.77 -11.11 24.61
N ASN A 116 -16.83 -11.81 24.15
CA ASN A 116 -18.22 -11.43 24.45
C ASN A 116 -18.60 -11.60 25.92
N LYS A 117 -17.89 -12.44 26.69
CA LYS A 117 -18.05 -12.53 28.14
C LYS A 117 -17.86 -11.18 28.83
N ASP A 118 -16.91 -10.38 28.33
CA ASP A 118 -16.61 -9.07 28.90
C ASP A 118 -17.48 -7.96 28.27
N LEU A 119 -17.77 -8.05 26.98
CA LEU A 119 -18.39 -6.96 26.21
C LEU A 119 -19.93 -7.09 26.12
N ASN A 120 -20.43 -8.30 26.06
CA ASN A 120 -21.85 -8.61 25.85
C ASN A 120 -22.50 -7.84 24.69
N VAL A 121 -21.85 -7.83 23.52
CA VAL A 121 -22.34 -7.14 22.32
C VAL A 121 -22.89 -8.10 21.24
N PHE A 122 -22.77 -9.41 21.47
CA PHE A 122 -23.31 -10.46 20.61
C PHE A 122 -24.42 -11.22 21.33
N THR A 123 -25.34 -11.77 20.53
CA THR A 123 -26.36 -12.72 21.00
C THR A 123 -25.70 -14.09 21.26
N ASP A 124 -26.47 -15.02 21.82
CA ASP A 124 -26.02 -16.41 22.05
C ASP A 124 -25.67 -17.12 20.73
N ASP A 125 -26.36 -16.76 19.64
CA ASP A 125 -26.06 -17.20 18.26
C ASP A 125 -24.85 -16.50 17.64
N LEU A 126 -24.07 -15.74 18.43
CA LEU A 126 -22.89 -14.97 17.99
C LEU A 126 -23.18 -13.93 16.90
N LYS A 127 -24.44 -13.47 16.81
CA LYS A 127 -24.83 -12.36 15.95
C LYS A 127 -24.63 -11.04 16.68
N PHE A 128 -24.15 -10.02 15.96
CA PHE A 128 -23.99 -8.69 16.52
C PHE A 128 -25.36 -8.07 16.83
N SER A 129 -25.50 -7.44 18.01
CA SER A 129 -26.71 -6.74 18.45
C SER A 129 -26.41 -5.24 18.65
N HIS A 130 -27.15 -4.40 17.92
CA HIS A 130 -27.06 -2.95 18.07
C HIS A 130 -27.50 -2.50 19.46
N ASP A 131 -28.57 -3.08 20.03
CA ASP A 131 -29.05 -2.75 21.37
C ASP A 131 -27.99 -3.02 22.45
N LYS A 132 -27.31 -4.17 22.34
CA LYS A 132 -26.23 -4.52 23.26
C LYS A 132 -25.02 -3.61 23.05
N PHE A 133 -24.74 -3.20 21.85
CA PHE A 133 -23.67 -2.25 21.54
C PHE A 133 -24.00 -0.85 22.09
N ASP A 134 -25.25 -0.41 21.99
CA ASP A 134 -25.70 0.86 22.57
C ASP A 134 -25.49 0.87 24.09
N LYS A 135 -25.81 -0.24 24.78
CA LYS A 135 -25.52 -0.41 26.20
C LYS A 135 -24.03 -0.33 26.52
N LEU A 136 -23.17 -0.89 25.64
CA LEU A 136 -21.71 -0.79 25.80
C LEU A 136 -21.23 0.66 25.70
N ILE A 137 -21.76 1.44 24.75
CA ILE A 137 -21.42 2.86 24.57
C ILE A 137 -21.83 3.67 25.78
N ILE A 138 -23.03 3.44 26.31
CA ILE A 138 -23.55 4.10 27.51
C ILE A 138 -22.73 3.72 28.74
N LYS A 139 -22.42 2.43 28.93
CA LYS A 139 -21.58 1.92 30.05
C LYS A 139 -20.22 2.65 30.10
N ASN A 140 -19.65 2.95 28.91
CA ASN A 140 -18.36 3.64 28.81
C ASN A 140 -18.48 5.17 28.77
N GLN A 141 -19.66 5.74 29.03
CA GLN A 141 -19.94 7.19 29.07
C GLN A 141 -19.55 7.91 27.77
N LEU A 142 -19.79 7.26 26.63
CA LEU A 142 -19.44 7.78 25.31
C LEU A 142 -20.64 8.32 24.52
N GLN A 143 -21.87 8.22 25.08
CA GLN A 143 -23.13 8.54 24.39
C GLN A 143 -23.18 9.96 23.81
N ASP A 144 -22.56 10.93 24.47
CA ASP A 144 -22.59 12.34 24.05
C ASP A 144 -21.63 12.67 22.92
N LYS A 145 -20.61 11.82 22.73
CA LYS A 145 -19.57 11.99 21.72
C LYS A 145 -19.70 11.02 20.57
N TRP A 146 -20.57 10.00 20.70
CA TRP A 146 -20.67 8.93 19.72
C TRP A 146 -21.81 9.18 18.74
N PRO A 147 -21.53 9.28 17.42
CA PRO A 147 -22.55 9.54 16.41
C PRO A 147 -23.62 8.44 16.34
N ARG A 148 -24.86 8.82 16.08
CA ARG A 148 -25.96 7.90 15.83
C ARG A 148 -26.23 7.72 14.36
N MET A 149 -26.75 6.54 14.00
CA MET A 149 -27.29 6.24 12.67
C MET A 149 -28.72 6.78 12.54
N LYS A 150 -29.25 6.78 11.33
CA LYS A 150 -30.67 7.14 11.08
C LYS A 150 -31.68 6.26 11.84
N SER A 151 -31.28 5.03 12.16
CA SER A 151 -32.06 4.09 12.98
C SER A 151 -32.10 4.41 14.47
N GLY A 152 -31.40 5.45 14.93
CA GLY A 152 -31.28 5.81 16.33
C GLY A 152 -30.14 5.11 17.10
N HIS A 153 -29.65 3.98 16.62
CA HIS A 153 -28.53 3.26 17.23
C HIS A 153 -27.19 3.98 17.06
N PHE A 154 -26.25 3.73 17.95
CA PHE A 154 -24.89 4.22 17.81
C PHE A 154 -24.19 3.59 16.61
N THR A 155 -23.46 4.42 15.84
CA THR A 155 -22.80 3.96 14.64
C THR A 155 -21.65 3.00 14.93
N THR A 156 -21.52 1.95 14.09
CA THR A 156 -20.36 1.07 14.09
C THR A 156 -19.33 1.47 13.04
N ASN A 157 -19.31 2.73 12.58
CA ASN A 157 -18.38 3.21 11.59
C ASN A 157 -16.92 3.01 12.05
N LYS A 158 -16.10 2.46 11.15
CA LYS A 158 -14.70 2.12 11.43
C LYS A 158 -13.87 3.33 11.89
N ALA A 159 -14.15 4.53 11.37
CA ALA A 159 -13.44 5.74 11.77
C ALA A 159 -13.76 6.12 13.21
N VAL A 160 -15.04 6.11 13.59
CA VAL A 160 -15.49 6.42 14.97
C VAL A 160 -14.91 5.42 15.96
N ILE A 161 -14.93 4.12 15.64
CA ILE A 161 -14.32 3.09 16.49
C ILE A 161 -12.82 3.35 16.66
N LYS A 162 -12.11 3.68 15.58
CA LYS A 162 -10.66 3.96 15.63
C LYS A 162 -10.33 5.20 16.46
N ASP A 163 -11.16 6.21 16.42
CA ASP A 163 -10.98 7.46 17.19
C ASP A 163 -11.10 7.21 18.73
N ASN A 164 -11.67 6.08 19.14
CA ASN A 164 -11.95 5.73 20.55
C ASN A 164 -11.25 4.43 21.02
N LEU A 165 -10.15 4.02 20.36
CA LEU A 165 -9.40 2.81 20.75
C LEU A 165 -8.64 2.93 22.07
N ASP A 166 -8.63 4.06 22.70
CA ASP A 166 -8.13 4.28 24.07
C ASP A 166 -9.06 3.73 25.14
N VAL A 167 -10.33 3.56 24.81
CA VAL A 167 -11.30 2.88 25.68
C VAL A 167 -11.14 1.36 25.49
N GLU A 168 -10.79 0.65 26.56
CA GLU A 168 -10.42 -0.78 26.48
C GLU A 168 -11.56 -1.65 25.91
N ASP A 169 -12.81 -1.38 26.29
CA ASP A 169 -13.97 -2.10 25.75
C ASP A 169 -14.13 -1.88 24.22
N ILE A 170 -13.89 -0.66 23.74
CA ILE A 170 -13.94 -0.33 22.31
C ILE A 170 -12.79 -0.98 21.56
N LYS A 171 -11.61 -1.05 22.16
CA LYS A 171 -10.46 -1.76 21.59
C LYS A 171 -10.72 -3.26 21.46
N LYS A 172 -11.29 -3.88 22.50
CA LYS A 172 -11.73 -5.29 22.47
C LYS A 172 -12.81 -5.51 21.40
N PHE A 173 -13.80 -4.62 21.31
CA PHE A 173 -14.82 -4.66 20.26
C PHE A 173 -14.24 -4.57 18.86
N ASN A 174 -13.31 -3.66 18.63
CA ASN A 174 -12.63 -3.54 17.34
C ASN A 174 -11.85 -4.81 16.97
N THR A 175 -11.26 -5.46 17.95
CA THR A 175 -10.54 -6.74 17.75
C THR A 175 -11.49 -7.83 17.29
N ILE A 176 -12.63 -8.04 17.97
CA ILE A 176 -13.65 -9.01 17.54
C ILE A 176 -14.17 -8.70 16.14
N ARG A 177 -14.50 -7.44 15.89
CA ARG A 177 -15.01 -7.02 14.57
C ARG A 177 -14.00 -7.32 13.47
N THR A 178 -12.72 -7.19 13.76
CA THR A 178 -11.66 -7.57 12.84
C THR A 178 -11.70 -9.07 12.57
N PHE A 179 -11.85 -9.91 13.59
CA PHE A 179 -12.00 -11.36 13.43
C PHE A 179 -13.27 -11.75 12.68
N GLN A 180 -14.41 -11.10 12.94
CA GLN A 180 -15.65 -11.38 12.20
C GLN A 180 -15.53 -11.14 10.71
N ASN A 181 -14.79 -10.09 10.34
CA ASN A 181 -14.55 -9.71 8.95
C ASN A 181 -13.40 -10.48 8.30
N MET A 182 -12.68 -11.32 9.05
CA MET A 182 -11.65 -12.18 8.48
C MET A 182 -12.28 -13.32 7.71
N THR A 183 -11.87 -13.46 6.47
CA THR A 183 -12.25 -14.60 5.62
C THR A 183 -11.28 -15.75 5.83
N LYS A 184 -11.73 -16.97 5.47
CA LYS A 184 -10.84 -18.12 5.33
C LYS A 184 -9.71 -17.80 4.37
N LEU A 185 -8.55 -18.41 4.57
CA LEU A 185 -7.39 -18.29 3.67
C LEU A 185 -7.59 -19.18 2.42
N THR A 186 -8.76 -19.08 1.80
CA THR A 186 -9.12 -19.91 0.63
C THR A 186 -8.31 -19.56 -0.61
N SER A 187 -7.73 -18.36 -0.67
CA SER A 187 -6.85 -17.94 -1.75
C SER A 187 -5.42 -18.52 -1.65
N TYR A 188 -5.07 -19.13 -0.51
CA TYR A 188 -3.77 -19.76 -0.31
C TYR A 188 -3.77 -21.21 -0.82
N VAL A 189 -4.06 -21.37 -2.10
CA VAL A 189 -4.00 -22.68 -2.76
C VAL A 189 -2.62 -22.80 -3.40
N PRO A 190 -1.75 -23.68 -2.90
CA PRO A 190 -0.44 -23.89 -3.47
C PRO A 190 -0.51 -24.73 -4.75
N GLY A 191 0.46 -24.56 -5.61
CA GLY A 191 0.76 -25.52 -6.66
C GLY A 191 1.27 -26.84 -6.10
N THR A 192 1.59 -27.78 -6.98
CA THR A 192 2.14 -29.11 -6.63
C THR A 192 3.49 -29.03 -5.91
N ASP A 193 4.19 -27.90 -6.03
CA ASP A 193 5.45 -27.59 -5.39
C ASP A 193 5.30 -26.90 -4.00
N GLY A 194 4.07 -26.79 -3.49
CA GLY A 194 3.79 -26.17 -2.19
C GLY A 194 3.88 -24.64 -2.17
N ARG A 195 3.89 -23.97 -3.33
CA ARG A 195 4.05 -22.53 -3.42
C ARG A 195 2.79 -21.84 -3.94
N VAL A 196 2.41 -20.75 -3.30
CA VAL A 196 1.33 -19.85 -3.76
C VAL A 196 1.89 -18.85 -4.74
N ARG A 197 1.24 -18.71 -5.88
CA ARG A 197 1.60 -17.76 -6.92
C ARG A 197 0.60 -16.62 -7.01
N THR A 198 1.13 -15.43 -7.21
CA THR A 198 0.34 -14.23 -7.43
C THR A 198 1.00 -13.42 -8.54
N SER A 199 0.22 -12.79 -9.37
CA SER A 199 0.73 -11.88 -10.39
C SER A 199 0.88 -10.46 -9.83
N PHE A 200 1.80 -9.70 -10.39
CA PHE A 200 2.04 -8.31 -10.05
C PHE A 200 1.75 -7.41 -11.25
N ASN A 201 1.07 -6.32 -11.02
CA ASN A 201 1.11 -5.19 -11.93
C ASN A 201 2.33 -4.33 -11.57
N MET A 202 3.36 -4.37 -12.40
CA MET A 202 4.64 -3.70 -12.16
C MET A 202 4.50 -2.19 -12.00
N PHE A 203 3.51 -1.58 -12.66
CA PHE A 203 3.23 -0.15 -12.65
C PHE A 203 1.81 0.14 -12.14
N GLY A 204 1.35 -0.60 -11.14
CA GLY A 204 -0.03 -0.58 -10.67
C GLY A 204 -0.46 0.69 -9.94
N THR A 205 0.47 1.60 -9.65
CA THR A 205 0.17 2.90 -9.02
C THR A 205 0.70 4.06 -9.85
N VAL A 206 0.17 5.25 -9.61
CA VAL A 206 0.68 6.50 -10.25
C VAL A 206 2.12 6.82 -9.89
N THR A 207 2.65 6.22 -8.82
CA THR A 207 4.06 6.30 -8.40
C THR A 207 4.90 5.16 -8.93
N SER A 208 4.41 4.41 -9.91
CA SER A 208 5.07 3.26 -10.53
C SER A 208 5.43 2.10 -9.57
N ARG A 209 4.79 2.00 -8.40
CA ARG A 209 5.01 0.87 -7.50
C ARG A 209 4.32 -0.39 -8.04
N ALA A 210 4.98 -1.51 -7.94
CA ALA A 210 4.38 -2.80 -8.23
C ALA A 210 3.25 -3.11 -7.23
N THR A 211 2.13 -3.60 -7.74
CA THR A 211 0.99 -4.01 -6.91
C THR A 211 0.64 -5.46 -7.19
N PRO A 212 0.54 -6.30 -6.16
CA PRO A 212 0.11 -7.68 -6.34
C PRO A 212 -1.38 -7.76 -6.66
N SER A 213 -1.80 -8.79 -7.39
CA SER A 213 -3.19 -9.19 -7.49
C SER A 213 -3.68 -9.61 -6.09
N SER A 214 -4.61 -8.85 -5.54
CA SER A 214 -4.84 -8.68 -4.10
C SER A 214 -5.15 -9.95 -3.31
N ALA A 215 -5.91 -10.90 -3.87
CA ALA A 215 -6.47 -12.00 -3.09
C ALA A 215 -5.47 -13.13 -2.76
N LYS A 216 -4.47 -13.34 -3.61
CA LYS A 216 -3.54 -14.48 -3.51
C LYS A 216 -2.18 -14.12 -2.88
N TYR A 217 -1.94 -12.84 -2.57
CA TYR A 217 -0.64 -12.39 -2.08
C TYR A 217 -0.57 -12.48 -0.55
N PRO A 218 0.23 -13.39 0.04
CA PRO A 218 0.27 -13.61 1.48
C PRO A 218 0.64 -12.37 2.30
N PHE A 219 1.44 -11.48 1.74
CA PHE A 219 1.86 -10.25 2.43
C PHE A 219 0.80 -9.13 2.43
N SER A 220 -0.24 -9.22 1.58
CA SER A 220 -1.40 -8.31 1.63
C SER A 220 -2.36 -8.64 2.76
N ALA A 221 -2.30 -9.85 3.28
CA ALA A 221 -3.12 -10.28 4.41
C ALA A 221 -2.65 -9.66 5.72
N SER A 222 -3.43 -9.85 6.78
CA SER A 222 -3.06 -9.44 8.13
C SER A 222 -1.74 -10.07 8.55
N LYS A 223 -0.94 -9.37 9.38
CA LYS A 223 0.40 -9.82 9.79
C LYS A 223 0.45 -11.26 10.31
N TRP A 224 -0.59 -11.72 11.01
CA TRP A 224 -0.67 -13.08 11.52
C TRP A 224 -0.68 -14.15 10.42
N ALA A 225 -1.21 -13.85 9.23
CA ALA A 225 -1.26 -14.77 8.10
C ALA A 225 0.14 -15.04 7.51
N ARG A 226 1.13 -14.22 7.80
CA ARG A 226 2.52 -14.45 7.42
C ARG A 226 3.14 -15.65 8.14
N ASN A 227 2.57 -16.08 9.25
CA ASN A 227 3.01 -17.30 9.97
C ASN A 227 2.78 -18.59 9.16
N PHE A 228 1.99 -18.54 8.10
CA PHE A 228 1.83 -19.65 7.18
C PHE A 228 2.93 -19.73 6.10
N ILE A 229 3.74 -18.67 5.96
CA ILE A 229 4.91 -18.70 5.07
C ILE A 229 5.98 -19.55 5.73
N LYS A 230 6.44 -20.58 5.01
CA LYS A 230 7.43 -21.53 5.51
C LYS A 230 8.47 -21.78 4.43
N PRO A 231 9.76 -21.62 4.71
CA PRO A 231 10.79 -21.92 3.75
C PRO A 231 10.76 -23.39 3.35
N SER A 232 11.18 -23.70 2.14
CA SER A 232 11.42 -25.08 1.72
C SER A 232 12.54 -25.70 2.57
N TYR A 233 12.52 -27.02 2.71
CA TYR A 233 13.54 -27.73 3.50
C TYR A 233 14.96 -27.34 3.05
N GLY A 234 15.84 -27.09 4.01
CA GLY A 234 17.21 -26.65 3.77
C GLY A 234 17.37 -25.16 3.41
N ASN A 235 16.29 -24.39 3.38
CA ASN A 235 16.33 -22.96 3.08
C ASN A 235 15.87 -22.11 4.26
N ASN A 236 16.25 -20.84 4.24
CA ASN A 236 15.82 -19.82 5.20
C ASN A 236 15.01 -18.72 4.50
N LEU A 237 14.19 -18.02 5.27
CA LEU A 237 13.55 -16.78 4.81
C LEU A 237 14.44 -15.60 5.20
N VAL A 238 14.74 -14.75 4.23
CA VAL A 238 15.48 -13.52 4.45
C VAL A 238 14.55 -12.34 4.12
N TYR A 239 14.48 -11.37 5.01
CA TYR A 239 13.76 -10.12 4.79
C TYR A 239 14.77 -9.01 4.55
N ILE A 240 14.69 -8.38 3.39
CA ILE A 240 15.55 -7.27 3.00
C ILE A 240 14.66 -6.06 2.74
N ASP A 241 14.96 -4.93 3.39
CA ASP A 241 14.22 -3.68 3.22
C ASP A 241 15.18 -2.48 3.28
N TYR A 242 14.90 -1.44 2.51
CA TYR A 242 15.62 -0.18 2.63
C TYR A 242 15.26 0.52 3.92
N SER A 243 16.26 0.79 4.75
CA SER A 243 16.03 1.56 5.98
C SER A 243 15.64 2.99 5.64
N SER A 244 14.44 3.40 6.07
CA SER A 244 13.97 4.78 5.93
C SER A 244 14.14 5.37 4.52
N GLN A 245 13.78 4.61 3.47
CA GLN A 245 13.99 5.01 2.06
C GLN A 245 13.40 6.39 1.74
N GLU A 246 12.13 6.65 2.12
CA GLU A 246 11.47 7.92 1.78
C GLU A 246 12.21 9.14 2.36
N PRO A 247 12.61 9.17 3.65
CA PRO A 247 13.46 10.25 4.19
C PRO A 247 14.78 10.46 3.47
N GLY A 248 15.46 9.37 3.09
CA GLY A 248 16.70 9.47 2.30
C GLY A 248 16.48 10.15 0.96
N VAL A 249 15.42 9.73 0.24
CA VAL A 249 15.02 10.35 -1.04
C VAL A 249 14.62 11.83 -0.85
N MET A 250 13.89 12.15 0.22
CA MET A 250 13.51 13.54 0.54
C MET A 250 14.72 14.43 0.72
N GLY A 251 15.68 14.00 1.53
CA GLY A 251 16.91 14.75 1.81
C GLY A 251 17.74 14.95 0.54
N TYR A 252 17.93 13.88 -0.23
CA TYR A 252 18.73 13.91 -1.45
C TYR A 252 18.13 14.81 -2.53
N LEU A 253 16.84 14.69 -2.83
CA LEU A 253 16.19 15.49 -3.88
C LEU A 253 16.06 16.96 -3.53
N SER A 254 15.85 17.28 -2.27
CA SER A 254 15.70 18.67 -1.81
C SER A 254 17.01 19.34 -1.49
N GLY A 255 18.09 18.60 -1.24
CA GLY A 255 19.34 19.11 -0.70
C GLY A 255 19.23 19.63 0.76
N ASP A 256 18.18 19.26 1.49
CA ASP A 256 17.97 19.69 2.88
C ASP A 256 18.97 18.98 3.81
N LYS A 257 19.92 19.76 4.33
CA LYS A 257 21.00 19.24 5.19
C LYS A 257 20.48 18.58 6.44
N ASN A 258 19.47 19.17 7.10
CA ASN A 258 18.89 18.60 8.32
C ASN A 258 18.23 17.24 8.05
N LEU A 259 17.58 17.07 6.89
CA LEU A 259 17.01 15.77 6.49
C LEU A 259 18.09 14.74 6.16
N ILE A 260 19.18 15.16 5.51
CA ILE A 260 20.31 14.28 5.19
C ILE A 260 20.97 13.79 6.48
N GLU A 261 21.26 14.71 7.41
CA GLU A 261 21.83 14.38 8.72
C GLU A 261 20.88 13.47 9.53
N ALA A 262 19.58 13.78 9.52
CA ALA A 262 18.58 12.96 10.19
C ALA A 262 18.50 11.55 9.61
N TYR A 263 18.62 11.40 8.30
CA TYR A 263 18.68 10.08 7.65
C TYR A 263 19.96 9.32 8.02
N GLN A 264 21.11 9.99 7.99
CA GLN A 264 22.43 9.41 8.34
C GLN A 264 22.54 9.03 9.81
N SER A 265 21.77 9.67 10.70
CA SER A 265 21.73 9.31 12.12
C SER A 265 21.13 7.94 12.43
N GLY A 266 20.50 7.28 11.45
CA GLY A 266 19.82 5.97 11.58
C GLY A 266 18.40 6.05 12.16
N ASP A 267 18.05 7.09 12.92
CA ASP A 267 16.69 7.30 13.43
C ASP A 267 16.23 8.75 13.25
N ILE A 268 15.62 9.01 12.11
CA ILE A 268 15.12 10.35 11.75
C ILE A 268 14.18 10.94 12.80
N TYR A 269 13.38 10.11 13.49
CA TYR A 269 12.40 10.58 14.46
C TYR A 269 13.07 11.09 15.73
N ILE A 270 14.04 10.34 16.25
CA ILE A 270 14.85 10.76 17.39
C ILE A 270 15.67 12.00 17.03
N HIS A 271 16.33 12.01 15.87
CA HIS A 271 17.10 13.15 15.41
C HIS A 271 16.23 14.42 15.27
N THR A 272 15.03 14.29 14.67
CA THR A 272 14.07 15.41 14.63
C THR A 272 13.73 15.92 16.03
N GLY A 273 13.56 15.03 16.99
CA GLY A 273 13.31 15.40 18.38
C GLY A 273 14.45 16.22 19.02
N LYS A 274 15.69 15.89 18.69
CA LYS A 274 16.88 16.66 19.10
C LYS A 274 16.89 18.04 18.45
N LEU A 275 16.65 18.12 17.14
CA LEU A 275 16.53 19.40 16.42
C LEU A 275 15.41 20.30 16.97
N PHE A 276 14.35 19.72 17.49
CA PHE A 276 13.28 20.45 18.20
C PHE A 276 13.68 20.89 19.61
N LYS A 277 14.86 20.48 20.10
CA LYS A 277 15.30 20.66 21.50
C LYS A 277 14.29 20.06 22.50
N LYS A 278 13.62 18.99 22.11
CA LYS A 278 12.68 18.21 22.93
C LYS A 278 13.28 16.91 23.45
N LEU A 279 14.36 16.47 22.85
CA LEU A 279 15.12 15.30 23.25
C LEU A 279 16.58 15.66 23.52
N PRO A 280 17.19 15.05 24.54
CA PRO A 280 18.62 15.21 24.82
C PRO A 280 19.46 14.45 23.76
N GLU A 281 20.76 14.80 23.65
CA GLU A 281 21.65 14.19 22.67
C GLU A 281 21.79 12.68 22.79
N HIS A 282 21.73 12.15 24.01
CA HIS A 282 21.82 10.71 24.29
C HIS A 282 20.50 9.95 24.04
N ALA A 283 19.42 10.61 23.62
CA ALA A 283 18.15 9.96 23.38
C ALA A 283 18.22 8.92 22.26
N THR A 284 17.60 7.77 22.49
CA THR A 284 17.45 6.66 21.53
C THR A 284 16.00 6.19 21.48
N GLN A 285 15.67 5.33 20.53
CA GLN A 285 14.32 4.73 20.47
C GLN A 285 13.96 3.91 21.72
N ASP A 286 14.96 3.34 22.40
CA ASP A 286 14.72 2.49 23.57
C ASP A 286 14.49 3.32 24.82
N THR A 287 15.19 4.46 24.93
CA THR A 287 15.07 5.37 26.07
C THR A 287 13.89 6.35 25.96
N HIS A 288 13.51 6.75 24.73
CA HIS A 288 12.46 7.75 24.45
C HIS A 288 11.42 7.29 23.42
N PRO A 289 10.79 6.12 23.59
CA PRO A 289 9.87 5.55 22.60
C PRO A 289 8.57 6.36 22.42
N LYS A 290 8.11 7.06 23.46
CA LYS A 290 6.89 7.90 23.43
C LYS A 290 7.11 9.13 22.57
N GLU A 291 8.19 9.83 22.81
CA GLU A 291 8.61 11.04 22.08
C GLU A 291 8.90 10.70 20.62
N ARG A 292 9.63 9.60 20.38
CA ARG A 292 9.86 9.10 19.03
C ARG A 292 8.55 8.88 18.24
N LYS A 293 7.51 8.38 18.92
CA LYS A 293 6.19 8.18 18.29
C LYS A 293 5.57 9.51 17.86
N ILE A 294 5.74 10.59 18.62
CA ILE A 294 5.25 11.93 18.27
C ILE A 294 5.91 12.39 16.97
N PHE A 295 7.24 12.29 16.87
CA PHE A 295 7.96 12.70 15.67
C PHE A 295 7.68 11.81 14.47
N LYS A 296 7.40 10.53 14.67
CA LYS A 296 6.91 9.64 13.61
C LYS A 296 5.54 10.07 13.07
N VAL A 297 4.63 10.49 13.94
CA VAL A 297 3.32 11.03 13.52
C VAL A 297 3.51 12.34 12.76
N LEU A 298 4.35 13.24 13.23
CA LEU A 298 4.67 14.52 12.56
C LEU A 298 5.30 14.29 11.19
N TYR A 299 6.27 13.38 11.08
CA TYR A 299 6.88 13.01 9.81
C TYR A 299 5.81 12.54 8.80
N LEU A 300 5.02 11.55 9.17
CA LEU A 300 3.97 11.01 8.29
C LEU A 300 2.94 12.08 7.91
N ALA A 301 2.49 12.88 8.89
CA ALA A 301 1.52 13.92 8.63
C ALA A 301 2.01 14.97 7.64
N ASN A 302 3.25 15.42 7.79
CA ASN A 302 3.83 16.41 6.90
C ASN A 302 4.16 15.84 5.52
N SER A 303 4.67 14.60 5.43
CA SER A 303 4.95 13.94 4.15
C SER A 303 3.69 13.73 3.30
N TYR A 304 2.55 13.46 3.93
CA TYR A 304 1.27 13.24 3.25
C TYR A 304 0.32 14.44 3.29
N GLY A 305 0.77 15.61 3.70
CA GLY A 305 -0.01 16.85 3.72
C GLY A 305 -1.24 16.79 4.62
N GLN A 306 -1.18 16.08 5.75
CA GLN A 306 -2.27 16.05 6.72
C GLN A 306 -2.35 17.37 7.46
N GLY A 307 -3.57 17.88 7.65
CA GLY A 307 -3.80 19.14 8.38
C GLY A 307 -3.74 18.96 9.91
N PRO A 308 -3.69 20.08 10.68
CA PRO A 308 -3.50 20.06 12.13
C PRO A 308 -4.62 19.33 12.89
N ILE A 309 -5.85 19.28 12.37
CA ILE A 309 -6.95 18.50 12.97
C ILE A 309 -6.64 16.99 12.99
N ALA A 310 -6.05 16.47 11.90
CA ALA A 310 -5.68 15.05 11.85
C ALA A 310 -4.50 14.75 12.80
N VAL A 311 -3.54 15.65 12.88
CA VAL A 311 -2.39 15.54 13.78
C VAL A 311 -2.83 15.64 15.25
N SER A 312 -3.73 16.57 15.60
CA SER A 312 -4.24 16.72 16.96
C SER A 312 -4.94 15.44 17.44
N LYS A 313 -5.75 14.80 16.60
CA LYS A 313 -6.36 13.51 16.89
C LYS A 313 -5.33 12.40 17.11
N ALA A 314 -4.33 12.32 16.23
CA ALA A 314 -3.28 11.29 16.30
C ALA A 314 -2.38 11.44 17.52
N LEU A 315 -2.09 12.68 17.93
CA LEU A 315 -1.26 13.01 19.09
C LEU A 315 -2.06 13.21 20.38
N LYS A 316 -3.39 13.23 20.30
CA LYS A 316 -4.31 13.55 21.44
C LYS A 316 -3.96 14.88 22.10
N CYS A 317 -3.74 15.93 21.30
CA CYS A 317 -3.43 17.27 21.76
C CYS A 317 -4.37 18.31 21.14
N SER A 318 -4.32 19.56 21.59
CA SER A 318 -5.11 20.63 20.98
C SER A 318 -4.71 20.89 19.52
N VAL A 319 -5.66 21.39 18.71
CA VAL A 319 -5.38 21.75 17.31
C VAL A 319 -4.32 22.83 17.21
N GLY A 320 -4.31 23.80 18.16
CA GLY A 320 -3.30 24.85 18.24
C GLY A 320 -1.89 24.26 18.46
N HIS A 321 -1.76 23.30 19.38
CA HIS A 321 -0.49 22.62 19.63
C HIS A 321 -0.03 21.79 18.42
N ALA A 322 -0.95 21.07 17.77
CA ALA A 322 -0.65 20.33 16.55
C ALA A 322 -0.15 21.26 15.42
N LYS A 323 -0.80 22.42 15.24
CA LYS A 323 -0.37 23.45 14.27
C LYS A 323 1.02 23.99 14.60
N PHE A 324 1.29 24.28 15.87
CA PHE A 324 2.61 24.71 16.33
C PHE A 324 3.70 23.69 15.99
N LEU A 325 3.46 22.41 16.29
CA LEU A 325 4.40 21.33 15.99
C LEU A 325 4.65 21.17 14.47
N GLN A 326 3.60 21.27 13.65
CA GLN A 326 3.74 21.21 12.18
C GLN A 326 4.52 22.40 11.63
N ASN A 327 4.27 23.62 12.12
CA ASN A 327 5.02 24.80 11.70
C ASN A 327 6.49 24.66 12.05
N LYS A 328 6.80 24.24 13.29
CA LYS A 328 8.19 23.99 13.69
C LYS A 328 8.87 22.90 12.87
N TYR A 329 8.14 21.86 12.47
CA TYR A 329 8.64 20.83 11.55
C TYR A 329 9.01 21.43 10.19
N ARG A 330 8.18 22.32 9.66
CA ARG A 330 8.44 23.04 8.41
C ARG A 330 9.62 24.01 8.51
N GLU A 331 9.82 24.63 9.65
CA GLU A 331 11.00 25.50 9.91
C GLU A 331 12.29 24.68 9.91
N VAL A 332 12.32 23.57 10.63
CA VAL A 332 13.50 22.69 10.73
C VAL A 332 13.90 22.12 9.37
N TYR A 333 12.94 21.75 8.54
CA TYR A 333 13.15 21.19 7.20
C TYR A 333 12.73 22.18 6.09
N SER A 334 13.06 23.45 6.27
CA SER A 334 12.58 24.53 5.40
C SER A 334 13.03 24.39 3.95
N THR A 335 14.22 23.88 3.69
CA THR A 335 14.73 23.63 2.34
C THR A 335 13.88 22.56 1.63
N TYR A 336 13.54 21.48 2.33
CA TYR A 336 12.64 20.45 1.79
C TYR A 336 11.27 21.01 1.44
N PHE A 337 10.66 21.81 2.32
CA PHE A 337 9.32 22.34 2.03
C PHE A 337 9.32 23.39 0.91
N LYS A 338 10.36 24.20 0.78
CA LYS A 338 10.54 25.09 -0.39
C LYS A 338 10.66 24.29 -1.68
N TRP A 339 11.42 23.19 -1.66
CA TRP A 339 11.52 22.28 -2.79
C TRP A 339 10.16 21.64 -3.13
N VAL A 340 9.38 21.19 -2.15
CA VAL A 340 8.02 20.64 -2.36
C VAL A 340 7.10 21.65 -3.02
N ASP A 341 7.11 22.90 -2.53
CA ASP A 341 6.28 23.98 -3.09
C ASP A 341 6.67 24.24 -4.55
N GLY A 342 7.98 24.30 -4.87
CA GLY A 342 8.47 24.41 -6.25
C GLY A 342 8.08 23.22 -7.15
N ILE A 343 8.09 21.99 -6.64
CA ILE A 343 7.62 20.80 -7.39
C ILE A 343 6.14 20.89 -7.72
N ILE A 344 5.33 21.35 -6.77
CA ILE A 344 3.89 21.53 -6.99
C ILE A 344 3.66 22.59 -8.08
N GLU A 345 4.33 23.72 -7.95
CA GLU A 345 4.25 24.82 -8.92
C GLU A 345 4.70 24.36 -10.32
N HIS A 346 5.85 23.69 -10.41
CA HIS A 346 6.33 23.11 -11.66
C HIS A 346 5.31 22.16 -12.28
N GLY A 347 4.75 21.23 -11.47
CA GLY A 347 3.76 20.29 -11.96
C GLY A 347 2.47 20.96 -12.45
N MET A 348 2.06 22.02 -11.78
CA MET A 348 0.89 22.80 -12.20
C MET A 348 1.14 23.59 -13.49
N HIS A 349 2.33 24.13 -13.67
CA HIS A 349 2.72 24.91 -14.86
C HIS A 349 2.99 24.02 -16.09
N LYS A 350 3.79 22.98 -15.89
CA LYS A 350 4.22 22.10 -17.02
C LYS A 350 3.21 21.01 -17.36
N GLY A 351 2.22 20.76 -16.49
CA GLY A 351 1.24 19.70 -16.70
C GLY A 351 1.78 18.28 -16.44
N TYR A 352 2.99 18.14 -15.94
CA TYR A 352 3.58 16.86 -15.52
C TYR A 352 4.67 17.00 -14.47
N LEU A 353 4.94 15.91 -13.76
CA LEU A 353 6.12 15.70 -12.93
C LEU A 353 6.93 14.53 -13.47
N SER A 354 8.24 14.57 -13.32
CA SER A 354 9.15 13.49 -13.74
C SER A 354 10.11 13.10 -12.63
N THR A 355 10.46 11.83 -12.55
CA THR A 355 11.62 11.36 -11.78
C THR A 355 12.90 11.57 -12.56
N VAL A 356 14.05 11.48 -11.89
CA VAL A 356 15.37 11.50 -12.57
C VAL A 356 15.56 10.33 -13.52
N TYR A 357 14.79 9.24 -13.35
CA TYR A 357 14.80 8.06 -14.22
C TYR A 357 13.74 8.11 -15.32
N GLY A 358 13.06 9.25 -15.49
CA GLY A 358 12.11 9.50 -16.58
C GLY A 358 10.70 8.95 -16.37
N TRP A 359 10.33 8.45 -15.17
CA TRP A 359 8.94 8.13 -14.92
C TRP A 359 8.13 9.41 -14.80
N GLN A 360 7.06 9.53 -15.56
CA GLN A 360 6.25 10.75 -15.62
C GLN A 360 4.86 10.54 -15.04
N ARG A 361 4.37 11.58 -14.40
CA ARG A 361 2.98 11.73 -14.00
C ARG A 361 2.38 12.94 -14.68
N HIS A 362 1.50 12.70 -15.64
CA HIS A 362 0.74 13.77 -16.29
C HIS A 362 -0.39 14.28 -15.37
N ILE A 363 -0.57 15.60 -15.36
CA ILE A 363 -1.56 16.30 -14.54
C ILE A 363 -2.66 16.80 -15.46
N LYS A 364 -3.72 16.00 -15.60
CA LYS A 364 -4.88 16.33 -16.46
C LYS A 364 -5.82 17.35 -15.85
N SER A 365 -5.84 17.48 -14.52
CA SER A 365 -6.70 18.40 -13.79
C SER A 365 -6.07 18.74 -12.44
N LEU A 366 -6.23 19.99 -12.02
CA LEU A 366 -5.80 20.47 -10.69
C LEU A 366 -6.73 20.02 -9.57
N PHE A 367 -7.85 19.41 -9.92
CA PHE A 367 -8.88 18.99 -9.01
C PHE A 367 -9.24 17.51 -9.22
N THR A 368 -9.62 16.86 -8.14
CA THR A 368 -10.23 15.53 -8.13
C THR A 368 -11.51 15.57 -7.31
N PHE A 369 -12.43 14.67 -7.60
CA PHE A 369 -13.64 14.49 -6.81
C PHE A 369 -13.49 13.27 -5.91
N LYS A 370 -13.71 13.48 -4.63
CA LYS A 370 -13.70 12.38 -3.64
C LYS A 370 -14.97 12.47 -2.81
N ASN A 371 -15.81 11.43 -2.86
CA ASN A 371 -17.11 11.39 -2.20
C ASN A 371 -17.98 12.63 -2.54
N GLY A 372 -18.03 13.00 -3.83
CA GLY A 372 -18.80 14.16 -4.32
C GLY A 372 -18.20 15.54 -4.00
N LYS A 373 -17.09 15.61 -3.26
CA LYS A 373 -16.41 16.86 -2.92
C LYS A 373 -15.23 17.13 -3.83
N LYS A 374 -15.16 18.33 -4.39
CA LYS A 374 -14.02 18.83 -5.16
C LYS A 374 -12.83 19.03 -4.21
N THR A 375 -11.70 18.39 -4.50
CA THR A 375 -10.46 18.52 -3.73
C THR A 375 -9.30 18.80 -4.66
N THR A 376 -8.31 19.56 -4.20
CA THR A 376 -7.10 19.81 -4.97
C THR A 376 -6.20 18.58 -4.96
N ILE A 377 -5.40 18.43 -6.03
CA ILE A 377 -4.42 17.32 -6.12
C ILE A 377 -3.09 17.63 -5.41
N HIS A 378 -2.92 18.79 -4.80
CA HIS A 378 -1.67 19.24 -4.15
C HIS A 378 -1.06 18.14 -3.26
N ARG A 379 -1.86 17.56 -2.35
CA ARG A 379 -1.37 16.48 -1.46
C ARG A 379 -0.84 15.26 -2.20
N SER A 380 -1.45 14.97 -3.35
CA SER A 380 -1.02 13.86 -4.19
C SER A 380 0.27 14.19 -4.95
N LEU A 381 0.55 15.47 -5.20
CA LEU A 381 1.78 15.92 -5.84
C LEU A 381 2.95 16.00 -4.86
N MET A 382 2.71 16.39 -3.61
CA MET A 382 3.76 16.53 -2.59
C MET A 382 4.62 15.26 -2.43
N ASN A 383 3.99 14.11 -2.27
CA ASN A 383 4.69 12.86 -1.98
C ASN A 383 4.96 12.00 -3.23
N TRP A 384 4.43 12.41 -4.39
CA TRP A 384 4.60 11.63 -5.61
C TRP A 384 6.09 11.49 -6.01
N PRO A 385 6.92 12.55 -6.02
CA PRO A 385 8.33 12.41 -6.40
C PRO A 385 9.08 11.43 -5.50
N ILE A 386 8.82 11.50 -4.19
CA ILE A 386 9.49 10.66 -3.20
C ILE A 386 9.18 9.18 -3.45
N GLN A 387 7.89 8.85 -3.54
CA GLN A 387 7.46 7.47 -3.76
C GLN A 387 7.86 6.94 -5.13
N ALA A 388 7.79 7.77 -6.16
CA ALA A 388 8.15 7.37 -7.52
C ALA A 388 9.65 7.08 -7.63
N HIS A 389 10.51 7.92 -7.08
CA HIS A 389 11.95 7.63 -7.02
C HIS A 389 12.25 6.38 -6.20
N GLY A 390 11.58 6.21 -5.04
CA GLY A 390 11.73 4.99 -4.23
C GLY A 390 11.37 3.72 -5.00
N ALA A 391 10.31 3.76 -5.81
CA ALA A 391 9.92 2.64 -6.65
C ALA A 391 10.96 2.35 -7.76
N GLU A 392 11.55 3.39 -8.35
CA GLU A 392 12.58 3.22 -9.38
C GLU A 392 13.92 2.76 -8.80
N ILE A 393 14.30 3.24 -7.62
CA ILE A 393 15.47 2.73 -6.88
C ILE A 393 15.33 1.24 -6.61
N LEU A 394 14.16 0.80 -6.13
CA LEU A 394 13.88 -0.62 -5.86
C LEU A 394 14.00 -1.46 -7.15
N ARG A 395 13.60 -0.94 -8.30
CA ARG A 395 13.72 -1.66 -9.57
C ARG A 395 15.16 -1.79 -10.06
N LYS A 396 16.04 -0.89 -9.64
CA LYS A 396 17.48 -0.95 -9.98
C LYS A 396 18.27 -1.89 -9.09
N ALA A 397 17.82 -2.14 -7.86
CA ALA A 397 18.43 -3.06 -6.92
C ALA A 397 18.21 -4.53 -7.30
#